data_53e81e81dd5f5acf21bdae948bec4940
#
_entry.id   53e81e81dd5f5acf21bdae948bec4940
#
_cell.length_a   1.000
_cell.length_b   1.000
_cell.length_c   1.000
_cell.angle_alpha   90.00
_cell.angle_beta   90.00
_cell.angle_gamma   90.00
#
_symmetry.space_group_name_H-M   'P 1'
#
loop_
_entity.id
_entity.type
_entity.pdbx_description
1 polymer ?
#
loop_
_entity_poly.entity_id
_entity_poly.type
_entity_poly.pdbx_seq_one_letter_code
_entity_poly.pdbx_strand_id
1 'polypeptide(L)'
;MTDSHSRVLICGSRRWPWPDTITTLLDRAAGRHGNDLVVIEGAGTGAASAAHHWCTLHELPAWRHRCHPLAPAPGRRTRTRCWSEAERNQRILHDEGPRLVIAFHENFHPAHPGSTNDMCRRALTLGVPVWLVPTADPDKGLWLHLSHYTGPPPPALRPDQTEPTAVPPALPGANSARTHVQSSPAPTSS
;
A
#
# COMPACT_ATOMS: atom_id res chain seq x y z
N MET A 1 1.10 -12.59 22.59
CA MET A 1 2.04 -11.46 22.61
C MET A 1 1.49 -10.44 21.63
N THR A 2 0.90 -9.37 22.11
CA THR A 2 0.36 -8.29 21.27
C THR A 2 1.54 -7.54 20.67
N ASP A 3 1.61 -7.54 19.35
CA ASP A 3 2.61 -6.79 18.57
C ASP A 3 2.52 -5.31 18.97
N SER A 4 3.55 -4.82 19.68
CA SER A 4 3.53 -3.48 20.30
C SER A 4 3.84 -2.35 19.33
N HIS A 5 3.99 -2.68 18.03
CA HIS A 5 4.36 -1.69 17.01
C HIS A 5 3.28 -0.62 16.80
N SER A 6 3.72 0.63 16.73
CA SER A 6 2.88 1.76 16.35
C SER A 6 2.73 1.82 14.83
N ARG A 7 1.67 1.23 14.31
CA ARG A 7 1.41 1.10 12.87
C ARG A 7 0.62 2.32 12.39
N VAL A 8 1.25 3.14 11.55
CA VAL A 8 0.68 4.38 11.01
C VAL A 8 0.54 4.26 9.50
N LEU A 9 -0.68 4.41 9.00
CA LEU A 9 -0.97 4.40 7.57
C LEU A 9 -0.95 5.82 7.02
N ILE A 10 -0.13 6.05 5.99
CA ILE A 10 -0.09 7.30 5.23
C ILE A 10 -0.84 7.13 3.92
N CYS A 11 -1.84 7.96 3.70
CA CYS A 11 -2.57 8.05 2.45
C CYS A 11 -2.80 9.50 2.05
N GLY A 12 -3.24 9.75 0.81
CA GLY A 12 -3.54 11.14 0.42
C GLY A 12 -3.53 11.38 -1.08
N SER A 13 -3.53 12.67 -1.42
CA SER A 13 -3.50 13.16 -2.79
C SER A 13 -2.27 12.65 -3.54
N ARG A 14 -2.49 12.20 -4.79
CA ARG A 14 -1.40 11.83 -5.71
C ARG A 14 -0.55 13.02 -6.15
N ARG A 15 -1.02 14.23 -5.91
CA ARG A 15 -0.37 15.49 -6.25
C ARG A 15 -0.13 16.36 -5.02
N TRP A 16 0.02 15.72 -3.84
CA TRP A 16 0.28 16.44 -2.61
C TRP A 16 1.46 17.39 -2.77
N PRO A 17 1.25 18.70 -2.60
CA PRO A 17 2.27 19.69 -2.98
C PRO A 17 3.30 19.98 -1.87
N TRP A 18 3.08 19.48 -0.65
CA TRP A 18 3.91 19.80 0.51
C TRP A 18 4.54 18.56 1.15
N PRO A 19 5.57 17.94 0.53
CA PRO A 19 6.22 16.73 1.08
C PRO A 19 6.82 16.95 2.47
N ASP A 20 7.31 18.15 2.77
CA ASP A 20 7.92 18.50 4.06
C ASP A 20 6.92 18.38 5.23
N THR A 21 5.63 18.57 4.98
CA THR A 21 4.58 18.34 5.98
C THR A 21 4.54 16.89 6.42
N ILE A 22 4.73 15.95 5.48
CA ILE A 22 4.77 14.52 5.75
C ILE A 22 6.01 14.19 6.55
N THR A 23 7.17 14.69 6.13
CA THR A 23 8.44 14.56 6.85
C THR A 23 8.30 15.00 8.29
N THR A 24 7.76 16.21 8.53
CA THR A 24 7.57 16.75 9.87
C THR A 24 6.69 15.87 10.76
N LEU A 25 5.58 15.34 10.22
CA LEU A 25 4.70 14.47 10.99
C LEU A 25 5.30 13.10 11.26
N LEU A 26 6.05 12.54 10.31
CA LEU A 26 6.75 11.27 10.49
C LEU A 26 7.92 11.41 11.46
N ASP A 27 8.65 12.53 11.46
CA ASP A 27 9.69 12.84 12.46
C ASP A 27 9.09 12.91 13.88
N ARG A 28 7.95 13.56 14.03
CA ARG A 28 7.21 13.60 15.30
C ARG A 28 6.77 12.19 15.75
N ALA A 29 6.30 11.37 14.82
CA ALA A 29 5.92 9.98 15.09
C ALA A 29 7.14 9.14 15.48
N ALA A 30 8.26 9.28 14.77
CA ALA A 30 9.51 8.60 15.08
C ALA A 30 10.07 9.03 16.43
N GLY A 31 10.03 10.32 16.75
CA GLY A 31 10.44 10.83 18.06
C GLY A 31 9.61 10.28 19.21
N ARG A 32 8.33 9.94 18.97
CA ARG A 32 7.41 9.38 19.97
C ARG A 32 7.51 7.85 20.10
N HIS A 33 7.73 7.14 19.01
CA HIS A 33 7.62 5.68 18.95
C HIS A 33 8.97 4.99 18.70
N GLY A 34 9.99 5.73 18.28
CA GLY A 34 11.32 5.17 18.02
C GLY A 34 11.26 4.02 17.00
N ASN A 35 11.97 2.95 17.30
CA ASN A 35 12.06 1.75 16.46
C ASN A 35 10.75 0.95 16.37
N ASP A 36 9.75 1.26 17.22
CA ASP A 36 8.45 0.60 17.18
C ASP A 36 7.51 1.22 16.12
N LEU A 37 7.94 2.29 15.45
CA LEU A 37 7.15 2.90 14.38
C LEU A 37 7.19 2.03 13.12
N VAL A 38 6.01 1.67 12.62
CA VAL A 38 5.82 1.04 11.31
C VAL A 38 4.99 1.97 10.44
N VAL A 39 5.55 2.43 9.33
CA VAL A 39 4.87 3.27 8.35
C VAL A 39 4.33 2.39 7.22
N ILE A 40 3.02 2.47 6.99
CA ILE A 40 2.31 1.76 5.93
C ILE A 40 1.95 2.77 4.84
N GLU A 41 2.19 2.43 3.57
CA GLU A 41 1.83 3.29 2.45
C GLU A 41 1.33 2.49 1.24
N GLY A 42 0.47 3.08 0.42
CA GLY A 42 -0.23 2.39 -0.66
C GLY A 42 0.50 2.36 -2.01
N ALA A 43 1.83 2.49 -2.05
CA ALA A 43 2.66 2.48 -3.27
C ALA A 43 2.20 3.48 -4.37
N GLY A 44 1.55 4.56 -3.97
CA GLY A 44 1.10 5.64 -4.87
C GLY A 44 2.14 6.73 -5.08
N THR A 45 1.75 7.76 -5.83
CA THR A 45 2.50 9.02 -5.97
C THR A 45 2.07 10.01 -4.88
N GLY A 46 2.67 11.20 -4.84
CA GLY A 46 2.32 12.26 -3.89
C GLY A 46 2.59 11.87 -2.45
N ALA A 47 1.56 11.88 -1.60
CA ALA A 47 1.71 11.61 -0.17
C ALA A 47 2.38 10.25 0.13
N ALA A 48 1.96 9.18 -0.54
CA ALA A 48 2.54 7.85 -0.35
C ALA A 48 4.02 7.79 -0.77
N SER A 49 4.38 8.45 -1.89
CA SER A 49 5.77 8.51 -2.35
C SER A 49 6.67 9.30 -1.39
N ALA A 50 6.17 10.40 -0.82
CA ALA A 50 6.90 11.19 0.17
C ALA A 50 7.15 10.39 1.45
N ALA A 51 6.14 9.67 1.94
CA ALA A 51 6.30 8.78 3.09
C ALA A 51 7.31 7.67 2.83
N HIS A 52 7.27 7.06 1.63
CA HIS A 52 8.25 6.05 1.24
C HIS A 52 9.68 6.60 1.21
N HIS A 53 9.87 7.79 0.64
CA HIS A 53 11.17 8.45 0.61
C HIS A 53 11.70 8.70 2.02
N TRP A 54 10.85 9.21 2.92
CA TRP A 54 11.20 9.40 4.32
C TRP A 54 11.64 8.08 4.99
N CYS A 55 10.88 6.98 4.83
CA CYS A 55 11.24 5.67 5.37
C CYS A 55 12.61 5.18 4.85
N THR A 56 12.90 5.40 3.57
CA THR A 56 14.17 5.01 2.96
C THR A 56 15.34 5.77 3.57
N LEU A 57 15.17 7.07 3.85
CA LEU A 57 16.21 7.89 4.47
C LEU A 57 16.49 7.51 5.93
N HIS A 58 15.47 7.01 6.63
CA HIS A 58 15.57 6.64 8.05
C HIS A 58 15.77 5.13 8.27
N GLU A 59 16.00 4.37 7.19
CA GLU A 59 16.21 2.90 7.22
C GLU A 59 15.04 2.14 7.89
N LEU A 60 13.86 2.76 7.95
CA LEU A 60 12.67 2.14 8.52
C LEU A 60 11.97 1.22 7.51
N PRO A 61 11.42 0.07 7.95
CA PRO A 61 10.66 -0.79 7.08
C PRO A 61 9.42 -0.05 6.56
N ALA A 62 9.35 0.16 5.25
CA ALA A 62 8.15 0.66 4.59
C ALA A 62 7.39 -0.52 3.99
N TRP A 63 6.20 -0.80 4.50
CA TRP A 63 5.31 -1.81 3.95
C TRP A 63 4.56 -1.23 2.75
N ARG A 64 4.89 -1.71 1.56
CA ARG A 64 4.27 -1.24 0.32
C ARG A 64 3.19 -2.20 -0.16
N HIS A 65 1.97 -1.73 -0.20
CA HIS A 65 0.88 -2.43 -0.87
C HIS A 65 0.84 -2.04 -2.35
N ARG A 66 1.43 -2.87 -3.19
CA ARG A 66 1.32 -2.72 -4.64
C ARG A 66 0.03 -3.38 -5.14
N CYS A 67 -0.52 -2.85 -6.25
CA CYS A 67 -1.54 -3.60 -6.98
C CYS A 67 -0.95 -4.95 -7.42
N HIS A 68 -1.48 -6.05 -6.92
CA HIS A 68 -1.12 -7.37 -7.40
C HIS A 68 -1.88 -7.65 -8.70
N PRO A 69 -1.17 -7.99 -9.80
CA PRO A 69 -1.85 -8.43 -11.00
C PRO A 69 -2.58 -9.74 -10.69
N LEU A 70 -3.89 -9.79 -10.98
CA LEU A 70 -4.61 -11.06 -10.98
C LEU A 70 -4.08 -11.92 -12.13
N ALA A 71 -3.84 -13.20 -11.86
CA ALA A 71 -3.45 -14.14 -12.89
C ALA A 71 -4.46 -14.09 -14.06
N PRO A 72 -4.00 -14.06 -15.33
CA PRO A 72 -4.88 -14.02 -16.47
C PRO A 72 -5.72 -15.29 -16.55
N ALA A 73 -7.02 -15.14 -16.79
CA ALA A 73 -7.85 -16.29 -17.11
C ALA A 73 -7.33 -16.97 -18.39
N PRO A 74 -7.25 -18.32 -18.42
CA PRO A 74 -6.75 -19.04 -19.59
C PRO A 74 -7.58 -18.66 -20.83
N GLY A 75 -6.89 -18.21 -21.89
CA GLY A 75 -7.49 -17.88 -23.20
C GLY A 75 -7.87 -16.42 -23.46
N ARG A 76 -7.67 -15.49 -22.54
CA ARG A 76 -7.85 -14.05 -22.79
C ARG A 76 -6.51 -13.31 -22.82
N ARG A 77 -6.34 -12.42 -23.81
CA ARG A 77 -5.21 -11.47 -23.87
C ARG A 77 -5.13 -10.72 -22.55
N THR A 78 -4.00 -10.84 -21.90
CA THR A 78 -3.69 -10.38 -20.57
C THR A 78 -3.84 -8.86 -20.42
N ARG A 79 -4.99 -8.43 -19.95
CA ARG A 79 -5.06 -7.16 -19.24
C ARG A 79 -4.79 -7.49 -17.76
N THR A 80 -3.62 -7.14 -17.28
CA THR A 80 -3.27 -7.28 -15.87
C THR A 80 -4.34 -6.54 -15.04
N ARG A 81 -5.23 -7.28 -14.42
CA ARG A 81 -6.29 -6.68 -13.60
C ARG A 81 -5.67 -6.33 -12.26
N CYS A 82 -5.34 -5.06 -12.08
CA CYS A 82 -5.06 -4.53 -10.75
C CYS A 82 -6.35 -4.54 -9.91
N TRP A 83 -6.22 -4.75 -8.62
CA TRP A 83 -7.33 -4.53 -7.69
C TRP A 83 -7.88 -3.11 -7.84
N SER A 84 -9.17 -2.95 -7.66
CA SER A 84 -9.76 -1.63 -7.52
C SER A 84 -9.13 -0.90 -6.31
N GLU A 85 -9.17 0.42 -6.32
CA GLU A 85 -8.66 1.21 -5.19
C GLU A 85 -9.38 0.84 -3.88
N ALA A 86 -10.66 0.53 -3.95
CA ALA A 86 -11.46 0.11 -2.80
C ALA A 86 -11.00 -1.25 -2.23
N GLU A 87 -10.72 -2.24 -3.08
CA GLU A 87 -10.19 -3.54 -2.67
C GLU A 87 -8.81 -3.40 -2.03
N ARG A 88 -7.94 -2.61 -2.64
CA ARG A 88 -6.62 -2.33 -2.07
C ARG A 88 -6.73 -1.68 -0.69
N ASN A 89 -7.56 -0.64 -0.55
CA ASN A 89 -7.77 0.05 0.71
C ASN A 89 -8.28 -0.90 1.81
N GLN A 90 -9.25 -1.76 1.46
CA GLN A 90 -9.78 -2.75 2.39
C GLN A 90 -8.69 -3.71 2.87
N ARG A 91 -7.86 -4.22 1.97
CA ARG A 91 -6.77 -5.14 2.31
C ARG A 91 -5.71 -4.48 3.17
N ILE A 92 -5.26 -3.27 2.84
CA ILE A 92 -4.30 -2.54 3.67
C ILE A 92 -4.81 -2.42 5.11
N LEU A 93 -6.08 -2.05 5.30
CA LEU A 93 -6.65 -1.91 6.63
C LEU A 93 -6.77 -3.25 7.36
N HIS A 94 -7.12 -4.32 6.65
CA HIS A 94 -7.31 -5.65 7.25
C HIS A 94 -5.97 -6.34 7.55
N ASP A 95 -5.06 -6.37 6.57
CA ASP A 95 -3.83 -7.16 6.65
C ASP A 95 -2.77 -6.46 7.51
N GLU A 96 -2.71 -5.11 7.43
CA GLU A 96 -1.73 -4.33 8.18
C GLU A 96 -2.24 -3.82 9.53
N GLY A 97 -3.53 -3.75 9.76
CA GLY A 97 -4.11 -3.33 11.03
C GLY A 97 -3.55 -2.02 11.57
N PRO A 98 -3.60 -0.90 10.84
CA PRO A 98 -3.06 0.37 11.31
C PRO A 98 -3.79 0.84 12.55
N ARG A 99 -3.07 1.50 13.46
CA ARG A 99 -3.64 2.12 14.66
C ARG A 99 -4.01 3.60 14.46
N LEU A 100 -3.49 4.19 13.39
CA LEU A 100 -3.74 5.56 12.99
C LEU A 100 -3.64 5.67 11.47
N VAL A 101 -4.54 6.42 10.87
CA VAL A 101 -4.42 6.88 9.48
C VAL A 101 -4.14 8.37 9.49
N ILE A 102 -3.09 8.79 8.76
CA ILE A 102 -2.83 10.20 8.46
C ILE A 102 -3.10 10.42 6.98
N ALA A 103 -4.10 11.23 6.68
CA ALA A 103 -4.54 11.52 5.33
C ALA A 103 -4.11 12.93 4.92
N PHE A 104 -3.41 13.07 3.80
CA PHE A 104 -2.94 14.33 3.25
C PHE A 104 -3.74 14.69 1.99
N HIS A 105 -4.63 15.67 2.08
CA HIS A 105 -5.48 16.00 0.93
C HIS A 105 -5.97 17.45 0.99
N GLU A 106 -5.45 18.28 0.10
CA GLU A 106 -5.66 19.73 0.05
C GLU A 106 -7.11 20.15 -0.21
N ASN A 107 -7.87 19.34 -0.94
CA ASN A 107 -9.26 19.59 -1.29
C ASN A 107 -10.16 18.44 -0.80
N PHE A 108 -9.93 17.96 0.42
CA PHE A 108 -10.73 16.87 0.96
C PHE A 108 -12.17 17.29 1.21
N HIS A 109 -13.10 16.47 0.73
CA HIS A 109 -14.52 16.64 1.03
C HIS A 109 -15.18 15.25 1.23
N PRO A 110 -15.83 15.00 2.37
CA PRO A 110 -16.38 13.67 2.69
C PRO A 110 -17.42 13.13 1.69
N ALA A 111 -18.15 14.01 0.97
CA ALA A 111 -19.13 13.60 -0.02
C ALA A 111 -18.53 13.34 -1.41
N HIS A 112 -17.27 13.71 -1.66
CA HIS A 112 -16.65 13.50 -2.97
C HIS A 112 -16.00 12.11 -3.04
N PRO A 113 -16.27 11.33 -4.11
CA PRO A 113 -15.66 10.02 -4.27
C PRO A 113 -14.16 10.17 -4.53
N GLY A 114 -13.37 9.21 -4.01
CA GLY A 114 -11.93 9.17 -4.22
C GLY A 114 -11.26 8.15 -3.31
N SER A 115 -10.06 7.72 -3.71
CA SER A 115 -9.31 6.69 -2.98
C SER A 115 -8.98 7.10 -1.54
N THR A 116 -8.59 8.35 -1.32
CA THR A 116 -8.31 8.87 0.02
C THR A 116 -9.57 8.91 0.87
N ASN A 117 -10.69 9.36 0.31
CA ASN A 117 -11.97 9.41 0.99
C ASN A 117 -12.45 7.99 1.37
N ASP A 118 -12.39 7.03 0.43
CA ASP A 118 -12.73 5.63 0.69
C ASP A 118 -11.85 5.03 1.80
N MET A 119 -10.54 5.27 1.77
CA MET A 119 -9.62 4.84 2.83
C MET A 119 -10.01 5.41 4.20
N CYS A 120 -10.22 6.71 4.30
CA CYS A 120 -10.60 7.37 5.55
C CYS A 120 -11.93 6.81 6.10
N ARG A 121 -12.93 6.65 5.23
CA ARG A 121 -14.24 6.15 5.64
C ARG A 121 -14.19 4.71 6.11
N ARG A 122 -13.45 3.82 5.41
CA ARG A 122 -13.24 2.43 5.84
C ARG A 122 -12.49 2.36 7.16
N ALA A 123 -11.42 3.15 7.33
CA ALA A 123 -10.67 3.21 8.58
C ALA A 123 -11.58 3.58 9.76
N LEU A 124 -12.37 4.65 9.63
CA LEU A 124 -13.33 5.07 10.64
C LEU A 124 -14.41 4.01 10.92
N THR A 125 -14.88 3.28 9.91
CA THR A 125 -15.84 2.19 10.06
C THR A 125 -15.25 1.03 10.88
N LEU A 126 -13.94 0.80 10.77
CA LEU A 126 -13.20 -0.20 11.55
C LEU A 126 -12.74 0.32 12.93
N GLY A 127 -13.10 1.55 13.31
CA GLY A 127 -12.69 2.15 14.57
C GLY A 127 -11.25 2.68 14.58
N VAL A 128 -10.60 2.75 13.42
CA VAL A 128 -9.25 3.32 13.29
C VAL A 128 -9.36 4.85 13.19
N PRO A 129 -8.71 5.62 14.08
CA PRO A 129 -8.73 7.07 14.06
C PRO A 129 -8.06 7.60 12.78
N VAL A 130 -8.59 8.71 12.26
CA VAL A 130 -8.09 9.36 11.04
C VAL A 130 -7.79 10.83 11.32
N TRP A 131 -6.53 11.22 11.11
CA TRP A 131 -6.07 12.59 11.14
C TRP A 131 -5.93 13.12 9.72
N LEU A 132 -6.72 14.12 9.33
CA LEU A 132 -6.67 14.76 8.02
C LEU A 132 -5.81 16.01 8.09
N VAL A 133 -4.85 16.14 7.20
CA VAL A 133 -3.99 17.31 7.02
C VAL A 133 -4.32 17.95 5.67
N PRO A 134 -5.02 19.09 5.65
CA PRO A 134 -5.47 19.73 4.40
C PRO A 134 -4.50 20.79 3.86
N THR A 135 -3.44 21.14 4.60
CA THR A 135 -2.55 22.27 4.26
C THR A 135 -1.08 21.90 4.47
N ALA A 136 -0.18 22.83 4.10
CA ALA A 136 1.25 22.72 4.37
C ALA A 136 1.59 22.69 5.87
N ASP A 137 0.73 23.28 6.70
CA ASP A 137 0.92 23.36 8.14
C ASP A 137 0.46 22.05 8.81
N PRO A 138 1.36 21.23 9.39
CA PRO A 138 1.00 19.98 10.03
C PRO A 138 0.10 20.15 11.25
N ASP A 139 0.11 21.33 11.87
CA ASP A 139 -0.67 21.61 13.09
C ASP A 139 -2.11 22.02 12.79
N LYS A 140 -2.43 22.29 11.52
CA LYS A 140 -3.80 22.55 11.04
C LYS A 140 -4.57 21.31 10.60
N GLY A 141 -4.13 20.14 11.01
CA GLY A 141 -4.89 18.90 10.81
C GLY A 141 -6.15 18.86 11.68
N LEU A 142 -7.04 17.95 11.33
CA LEU A 142 -8.29 17.73 12.05
C LEU A 142 -8.63 16.24 12.14
N TRP A 143 -9.28 15.83 13.23
CA TRP A 143 -9.83 14.49 13.39
C TRP A 143 -11.08 14.33 12.53
N LEU A 144 -11.07 13.31 11.67
CA LEU A 144 -12.28 12.93 10.97
C LEU A 144 -13.16 12.03 11.84
N HIS A 145 -14.48 12.16 11.66
CA HIS A 145 -15.49 11.34 12.32
C HIS A 145 -16.47 10.77 11.29
N LEU A 146 -17.07 9.62 11.58
CA LEU A 146 -18.09 9.03 10.70
C LEU A 146 -19.29 9.96 10.46
N SER A 147 -19.60 10.83 11.41
CA SER A 147 -20.65 11.85 11.27
C SER A 147 -20.40 12.88 10.15
N HIS A 148 -19.16 13.02 9.69
CA HIS A 148 -18.85 13.87 8.52
C HIS A 148 -19.29 13.23 7.20
N TYR A 149 -19.59 11.93 7.20
CA TYR A 149 -19.96 11.18 6.01
C TYR A 149 -21.48 10.96 5.96
N THR A 150 -22.07 11.21 4.82
CA THR A 150 -23.48 10.91 4.54
C THR A 150 -23.59 9.57 3.80
N GLY A 151 -24.66 8.83 4.05
CA GLY A 151 -24.97 7.54 3.39
C GLY A 151 -24.36 6.30 4.06
N PRO A 152 -24.67 5.10 3.57
CA PRO A 152 -24.28 3.84 4.19
C PRO A 152 -22.75 3.65 4.15
N PRO A 153 -22.18 2.87 5.11
CA PRO A 153 -20.77 2.54 5.10
C PRO A 153 -20.38 1.81 3.81
N PRO A 154 -19.10 1.89 3.40
CA PRO A 154 -18.62 1.18 2.23
C PRO A 154 -18.81 -0.34 2.43
N PRO A 155 -19.23 -1.08 1.40
CA PRO A 155 -19.42 -2.53 1.52
C PRO A 155 -18.09 -3.20 1.88
N ALA A 156 -18.16 -4.19 2.78
CA ALA A 156 -17.05 -5.08 3.02
C ALA A 156 -16.79 -5.94 1.78
N LEU A 157 -15.53 -6.22 1.50
CA LEU A 157 -15.18 -7.20 0.46
C LEU A 157 -15.67 -8.59 0.89
N ARG A 158 -16.19 -9.36 -0.08
CA ARG A 158 -16.56 -10.74 0.16
C ARG A 158 -15.29 -11.59 0.38
N PRO A 159 -15.32 -12.57 1.29
CA PRO A 159 -14.16 -13.41 1.60
C PRO A 159 -13.61 -14.17 0.38
N ASP A 160 -14.47 -14.54 -0.56
CA ASP A 160 -14.12 -15.23 -1.80
C ASP A 160 -13.28 -14.40 -2.78
N GLN A 161 -13.27 -13.08 -2.60
CA GLN A 161 -12.45 -12.16 -3.39
C GLN A 161 -11.06 -11.94 -2.79
N THR A 162 -10.80 -12.51 -1.60
CA THR A 162 -9.54 -12.33 -0.86
C THR A 162 -8.54 -13.46 -1.06
N GLU A 163 -8.96 -14.63 -1.55
CA GLU A 163 -8.01 -15.72 -1.80
C GLU A 163 -7.26 -15.54 -3.12
N PRO A 164 -5.92 -15.52 -3.10
CA PRO A 164 -5.16 -15.76 -4.32
C PRO A 164 -5.47 -17.19 -4.76
N THR A 165 -6.04 -17.36 -5.94
CA THR A 165 -6.25 -18.67 -6.56
C THR A 165 -4.96 -19.46 -6.43
N ALA A 166 -5.03 -20.59 -5.74
CA ALA A 166 -3.90 -21.47 -5.48
C ALA A 166 -3.09 -21.68 -6.76
N VAL A 167 -1.79 -21.49 -6.65
CA VAL A 167 -0.84 -21.82 -7.71
C VAL A 167 -1.07 -23.31 -8.07
N PRO A 168 -1.42 -23.63 -9.33
CA PRO A 168 -1.56 -25.04 -9.71
C PRO A 168 -0.23 -25.75 -9.49
N PRO A 169 -0.26 -27.00 -9.00
CA PRO A 169 0.96 -27.77 -8.77
C PRO A 169 1.73 -27.88 -10.07
N ALA A 170 3.05 -27.65 -10.00
CA ALA A 170 3.95 -27.81 -11.12
C ALA A 170 3.80 -29.21 -11.71
N LEU A 171 3.57 -29.27 -13.03
CA LEU A 171 3.51 -30.53 -13.78
C LEU A 171 4.86 -31.27 -13.65
N PRO A 172 4.87 -32.54 -13.25
CA PRO A 172 6.09 -33.33 -13.25
C PRO A 172 6.44 -33.76 -14.67
N GLY A 173 7.66 -33.45 -15.12
CA GLY A 173 8.30 -34.15 -16.21
C GLY A 173 8.44 -33.40 -17.53
N ALA A 174 9.54 -32.67 -17.69
CA ALA A 174 10.22 -32.57 -18.96
C ALA A 174 11.67 -33.02 -18.77
N ASN A 175 11.90 -34.20 -19.26
CA ASN A 175 13.13 -34.98 -19.17
C ASN A 175 14.29 -34.30 -19.90
N SER A 176 15.45 -34.33 -19.28
CA SER A 176 16.75 -33.90 -19.80
C SER A 176 17.09 -34.55 -21.14
N ALA A 177 17.21 -33.76 -22.19
CA ALA A 177 18.00 -34.14 -23.34
C ALA A 177 19.43 -33.62 -23.15
N ARG A 178 20.34 -34.53 -22.84
CA ARG A 178 21.80 -34.31 -22.88
C ARG A 178 22.21 -34.02 -24.32
N THR A 179 22.66 -32.81 -24.57
CA THR A 179 23.39 -32.50 -25.79
C THR A 179 24.88 -32.58 -25.50
N HIS A 180 25.50 -33.56 -26.13
CA HIS A 180 26.93 -33.84 -26.18
C HIS A 180 27.63 -32.74 -26.97
N VAL A 181 28.42 -31.90 -26.32
CA VAL A 181 29.30 -30.92 -27.00
C VAL A 181 30.66 -31.59 -27.22
N GLN A 182 30.96 -31.85 -28.49
CA GLN A 182 32.27 -32.27 -28.96
C GLN A 182 33.26 -31.09 -28.89
N SER A 183 34.36 -31.33 -28.23
CA SER A 183 35.53 -30.43 -28.19
C SER A 183 36.33 -30.56 -29.51
N SER A 184 36.52 -29.44 -30.19
CA SER A 184 37.50 -29.31 -31.28
C SER A 184 38.80 -28.68 -30.77
N PRO A 185 39.98 -29.16 -31.23
CA PRO A 185 41.27 -28.63 -30.79
C PRO A 185 41.67 -27.38 -31.62
N ALA A 186 42.41 -26.48 -30.97
CA ALA A 186 42.96 -25.27 -31.54
C ALA A 186 44.15 -25.52 -32.47
N PRO A 187 44.38 -24.68 -33.50
CA PRO A 187 45.58 -24.73 -34.31
C PRO A 187 46.75 -24.00 -33.65
N THR A 188 47.90 -24.64 -33.68
CA THR A 188 49.23 -24.07 -33.41
C THR A 188 49.68 -23.24 -34.58
N SER A 189 50.13 -22.03 -34.34
CA SER A 189 50.87 -21.17 -35.29
C SER A 189 52.35 -21.20 -35.02
N SER A 190 53.06 -21.36 -36.08
CA SER A 190 54.50 -21.14 -36.22
C SER A 190 54.82 -19.65 -36.36
#